data_7deb5b073007b9db4c5bb28f78dede5e
#
_entry.id   7deb5b073007b9db4c5bb28f78dede5e
#
_cell.length_a   1.000
_cell.length_b   1.000
_cell.length_c   1.000
_cell.angle_alpha   90.00
_cell.angle_beta   90.00
_cell.angle_gamma   90.00
#
_symmetry.space_group_name_H-M   'P 1'
#
loop_
_entity.id
_entity.type
_entity.pdbx_description
1 polymer ?
#
loop_
_entity_poly.entity_id
_entity_poly.type
_entity_poly.pdbx_seq_one_letter_code
_entity_poly.pdbx_strand_id
1 'polypeptide(L)'
;MKHKDIPLIAATGGPGVVTAVLSSGRRGSGAGAGNPPAVVDETADIRKAAQDIVNGCTFDNNLPCIAEKEVVAVSSVVDELMHYMLTENDCYLASKEEQDKLTEVVLAGGKLNRKCVGRDARTLLSMIGVNAPANIRCIIFEGPKEHPLITTELMMPILGIVRAKDFDDAVEQAVWLEHGNRHSAHIHSKNVDNITKYAKAIDTAILVKNGPSYSALGFGGEGYCTFTIASRTGEGLTSASTFTKRRRCVMSDSLCIR
;
A
#
# COMPACT_ATOMS: atom_id res chain seq x y z
N MET A 1 -12.53 2.64 -24.75
CA MET A 1 -12.59 3.83 -23.91
C MET A 1 -13.07 5.11 -24.64
N LYS A 2 -13.04 5.17 -25.98
CA LYS A 2 -13.42 6.39 -26.75
C LYS A 2 -14.88 6.45 -27.22
N HIS A 3 -15.75 5.50 -26.80
CA HIS A 3 -17.14 5.49 -27.23
C HIS A 3 -17.87 6.77 -26.79
N LYS A 4 -18.64 7.37 -27.71
CA LYS A 4 -19.27 8.70 -27.51
C LYS A 4 -20.22 8.76 -26.31
N ASP A 5 -20.88 7.65 -26.00
CA ASP A 5 -21.90 7.57 -24.95
C ASP A 5 -21.31 7.21 -23.55
N ILE A 6 -19.98 7.13 -23.44
CA ILE A 6 -19.30 6.92 -22.15
C ILE A 6 -18.76 8.27 -21.66
N PRO A 7 -19.42 8.92 -20.69
CA PRO A 7 -18.97 10.23 -20.19
C PRO A 7 -17.89 10.13 -19.11
N LEU A 8 -17.81 9.01 -18.38
CA LEU A 8 -16.91 8.79 -17.27
C LEU A 8 -16.31 7.38 -17.33
N ILE A 9 -15.02 7.26 -17.05
CA ILE A 9 -14.31 6.00 -16.95
C ILE A 9 -13.70 5.90 -15.56
N ALA A 10 -13.98 4.83 -14.83
CA ALA A 10 -13.25 4.44 -13.63
C ALA A 10 -12.51 3.14 -13.94
N ALA A 11 -11.22 3.11 -13.70
CA ALA A 11 -10.40 1.94 -13.96
C ALA A 11 -9.27 1.81 -12.95
N THR A 12 -9.04 0.58 -12.51
CA THR A 12 -7.90 0.19 -11.69
C THR A 12 -7.01 -0.75 -12.51
N GLY A 13 -5.71 -0.54 -12.50
CA GLY A 13 -4.78 -1.40 -13.23
C GLY A 13 -3.39 -0.79 -13.35
N GLY A 14 -2.51 -1.47 -14.07
CA GLY A 14 -1.14 -0.99 -14.25
C GLY A 14 -1.04 0.35 -15.02
N PRO A 15 0.17 0.95 -15.09
CA PRO A 15 0.39 2.29 -15.67
C PRO A 15 -0.19 2.48 -17.07
N GLY A 16 -0.20 1.43 -17.90
CA GLY A 16 -0.77 1.48 -19.26
C GLY A 16 -2.28 1.69 -19.26
N VAL A 17 -3.01 1.13 -18.29
CA VAL A 17 -4.46 1.32 -18.14
C VAL A 17 -4.76 2.75 -17.73
N VAL A 18 -4.03 3.28 -16.75
CA VAL A 18 -4.15 4.67 -16.29
C VAL A 18 -3.88 5.65 -17.43
N THR A 19 -2.80 5.45 -18.16
CA THR A 19 -2.46 6.27 -19.35
C THR A 19 -3.58 6.21 -20.40
N ALA A 20 -4.15 5.04 -20.66
CA ALA A 20 -5.25 4.88 -21.62
C ALA A 20 -6.53 5.61 -21.19
N VAL A 21 -6.83 5.60 -19.88
CA VAL A 21 -7.96 6.36 -19.31
C VAL A 21 -7.74 7.86 -19.47
N LEU A 22 -6.59 8.37 -19.03
CA LEU A 22 -6.25 9.79 -19.07
C LEU A 22 -6.18 10.34 -20.51
N SER A 23 -5.72 9.52 -21.48
CA SER A 23 -5.66 9.90 -22.90
C SER A 23 -6.96 9.64 -23.67
N SER A 24 -8.00 9.13 -23.04
CA SER A 24 -9.28 8.82 -23.70
C SER A 24 -10.07 10.05 -24.15
N GLY A 25 -9.78 11.22 -23.57
CA GLY A 25 -10.56 12.45 -23.75
C GLY A 25 -11.89 12.44 -22.97
N ARG A 26 -12.06 11.49 -22.06
CA ARG A 26 -13.23 11.38 -21.16
C ARG A 26 -12.82 11.79 -19.74
N ARG A 27 -13.81 12.14 -18.91
CA ARG A 27 -13.56 12.25 -17.48
C ARG A 27 -13.11 10.87 -16.98
N GLY A 28 -11.95 10.80 -16.35
CA GLY A 28 -11.36 9.52 -15.94
C GLY A 28 -10.89 9.54 -14.50
N SER A 29 -11.21 8.48 -13.76
CA SER A 29 -10.60 8.14 -12.49
C SER A 29 -9.76 6.89 -12.71
N GLY A 30 -8.43 7.01 -12.60
CA GLY A 30 -7.50 5.91 -12.82
C GLY A 30 -6.68 5.63 -11.58
N ALA A 31 -6.77 4.40 -11.06
CA ALA A 31 -5.91 3.90 -10.00
C ALA A 31 -4.80 3.04 -10.60
N GLY A 32 -3.56 3.42 -10.32
CA GLY A 32 -2.36 2.79 -10.86
C GLY A 32 -1.68 1.83 -9.89
N ALA A 33 -0.47 1.42 -10.26
CA ALA A 33 0.42 0.69 -9.36
C ALA A 33 0.80 1.55 -8.16
N GLY A 34 1.05 0.91 -7.03
CA GLY A 34 1.54 1.55 -5.81
C GLY A 34 2.65 0.73 -5.17
N ASN A 35 3.58 1.41 -4.51
CA ASN A 35 4.54 0.78 -3.61
C ASN A 35 4.41 1.52 -2.26
N PRO A 36 3.36 1.20 -1.46
CA PRO A 36 3.03 1.97 -0.26
C PRO A 36 3.96 1.68 0.91
N PRO A 37 4.81 2.65 1.32
CA PRO A 37 5.68 2.49 2.47
C PRO A 37 4.93 2.69 3.79
N ALA A 38 5.29 1.89 4.81
CA ALA A 38 4.87 2.07 6.19
C ALA A 38 6.02 2.63 7.02
N VAL A 39 5.91 3.87 7.48
CA VAL A 39 6.90 4.49 8.37
C VAL A 39 6.56 4.20 9.83
N VAL A 40 7.57 3.82 10.62
CA VAL A 40 7.43 3.59 12.06
C VAL A 40 8.48 4.43 12.79
N ASP A 41 8.03 5.38 13.63
CA ASP A 41 8.92 6.17 14.46
C ASP A 41 8.98 5.69 15.93
N GLU A 42 9.88 6.28 16.70
CA GLU A 42 10.13 5.93 18.11
C GLU A 42 8.96 6.23 19.04
N THR A 43 7.96 6.99 18.59
CA THR A 43 6.78 7.34 19.40
C THR A 43 5.61 6.37 19.19
N ALA A 44 5.73 5.45 18.23
CA ALA A 44 4.70 4.49 17.89
C ALA A 44 4.42 3.51 19.05
N ASP A 45 3.23 2.94 19.04
CA ASP A 45 2.96 1.69 19.77
C ASP A 45 3.49 0.52 18.92
N ILE A 46 4.71 0.09 19.20
CA ILE A 46 5.46 -0.81 18.34
C ILE A 46 4.78 -2.18 18.19
N ARG A 47 4.21 -2.71 19.29
CA ARG A 47 3.45 -3.97 19.25
C ARG A 47 2.22 -3.86 18.36
N LYS A 48 1.46 -2.77 18.51
CA LYS A 48 0.32 -2.49 17.64
C LYS A 48 0.73 -2.25 16.21
N ALA A 49 1.82 -1.51 15.97
CA ALA A 49 2.35 -1.26 14.64
C ALA A 49 2.72 -2.57 13.92
N ALA A 50 3.39 -3.50 14.61
CA ALA A 50 3.69 -4.82 14.06
C ALA A 50 2.43 -5.58 13.63
N GLN A 51 1.41 -5.60 14.49
CA GLN A 51 0.14 -6.25 14.20
C GLN A 51 -0.58 -5.61 13.00
N ASP A 52 -0.70 -4.28 13.00
CA ASP A 52 -1.40 -3.53 11.94
C ASP A 52 -0.72 -3.72 10.58
N ILE A 53 0.60 -3.57 10.54
CA ILE A 53 1.40 -3.72 9.31
C ILE A 53 1.28 -5.14 8.75
N VAL A 54 1.42 -6.17 9.59
CA VAL A 54 1.26 -7.56 9.14
C VAL A 54 -0.17 -7.83 8.67
N ASN A 55 -1.17 -7.34 9.40
CA ASN A 55 -2.57 -7.49 9.02
C ASN A 55 -2.88 -6.81 7.68
N GLY A 56 -2.39 -5.61 7.46
CA GLY A 56 -2.56 -4.90 6.20
C GLY A 56 -1.80 -5.57 5.04
N CYS A 57 -0.53 -5.93 5.26
CA CYS A 57 0.29 -6.61 4.27
C CYS A 57 -0.28 -7.98 3.85
N THR A 58 -0.90 -8.71 4.78
CA THR A 58 -1.45 -10.05 4.50
C THR A 58 -2.92 -10.05 4.08
N PHE A 59 -3.59 -8.90 4.11
CA PHE A 59 -4.94 -8.78 3.63
C PHE A 59 -5.02 -9.16 2.16
N ASP A 60 -5.85 -10.15 1.84
CA ASP A 60 -6.01 -10.74 0.51
C ASP A 60 -4.65 -11.08 -0.16
N ASN A 61 -3.71 -11.64 0.61
CA ASN A 61 -2.35 -11.96 0.17
C ASN A 61 -1.61 -10.79 -0.52
N ASN A 62 -1.79 -9.57 -0.01
CA ASN A 62 -1.19 -8.34 -0.54
C ASN A 62 -1.65 -7.94 -1.96
N LEU A 63 -2.78 -8.45 -2.44
CA LEU A 63 -3.33 -8.07 -3.74
C LEU A 63 -3.82 -6.61 -3.81
N PRO A 64 -4.41 -6.02 -2.75
CA PRO A 64 -4.78 -4.61 -2.79
C PRO A 64 -3.55 -3.72 -2.96
N CYS A 65 -3.62 -2.80 -3.92
CA CYS A 65 -2.54 -1.87 -4.24
C CYS A 65 -2.22 -0.87 -3.11
N ILE A 66 -3.09 -0.77 -2.08
CA ILE A 66 -2.88 0.04 -0.88
C ILE A 66 -2.12 -0.69 0.22
N ALA A 67 -1.99 -2.04 0.13
CA ALA A 67 -1.37 -2.84 1.17
C ALA A 67 0.09 -2.42 1.39
N GLU A 68 0.55 -2.53 2.62
CA GLU A 68 1.94 -2.29 3.00
C GLU A 68 2.87 -3.16 2.13
N LYS A 69 3.81 -2.55 1.42
CA LYS A 69 4.77 -3.24 0.56
C LYS A 69 6.15 -3.32 1.22
N GLU A 70 6.52 -2.29 1.94
CA GLU A 70 7.74 -2.22 2.73
C GLU A 70 7.54 -1.41 4.00
N VAL A 71 8.45 -1.60 4.95
CA VAL A 71 8.51 -0.84 6.21
C VAL A 71 9.79 -0.04 6.25
N VAL A 72 9.69 1.23 6.60
CA VAL A 72 10.84 2.08 6.93
C VAL A 72 10.74 2.46 8.39
N ALA A 73 11.54 1.83 9.25
CA ALA A 73 11.49 2.04 10.68
C ALA A 73 12.76 2.70 11.20
N VAL A 74 12.58 3.62 12.16
CA VAL A 74 13.71 4.27 12.85
C VAL A 74 14.51 3.22 13.59
N SER A 75 15.82 3.32 13.54
CA SER A 75 16.79 2.32 14.04
C SER A 75 16.54 1.88 15.49
N SER A 76 16.04 2.80 16.32
CA SER A 76 15.75 2.52 17.73
C SER A 76 14.61 1.54 17.96
N VAL A 77 13.74 1.30 16.96
CA VAL A 77 12.53 0.48 17.12
C VAL A 77 12.45 -0.73 16.17
N VAL A 78 13.37 -0.85 15.22
CA VAL A 78 13.35 -1.96 14.22
C VAL A 78 13.39 -3.33 14.89
N ASP A 79 14.28 -3.53 15.86
CA ASP A 79 14.48 -4.84 16.48
C ASP A 79 13.25 -5.25 17.30
N GLU A 80 12.63 -4.31 18.01
CA GLU A 80 11.38 -4.53 18.74
C GLU A 80 10.21 -4.81 17.79
N LEU A 81 10.11 -4.06 16.69
CA LEU A 81 9.08 -4.25 15.66
C LEU A 81 9.18 -5.65 15.06
N MET A 82 10.36 -6.07 14.65
CA MET A 82 10.60 -7.41 14.09
C MET A 82 10.33 -8.50 15.13
N HIS A 83 10.69 -8.28 16.39
CA HIS A 83 10.37 -9.21 17.47
C HIS A 83 8.87 -9.49 17.55
N TYR A 84 8.03 -8.45 17.59
CA TYR A 84 6.56 -8.65 17.64
C TYR A 84 6.00 -9.24 16.33
N MET A 85 6.56 -8.91 15.18
CA MET A 85 6.18 -9.54 13.92
C MET A 85 6.42 -11.06 13.94
N LEU A 86 7.55 -11.49 14.49
CA LEU A 86 7.95 -12.90 14.53
C LEU A 86 7.23 -13.70 15.62
N THR A 87 7.04 -13.11 16.81
CA THR A 87 6.55 -13.84 17.98
C THR A 87 5.02 -13.81 18.15
N GLU A 88 4.37 -12.78 17.61
CA GLU A 88 2.94 -12.55 17.84
C GLU A 88 2.10 -12.46 16.53
N ASN A 89 2.75 -12.34 15.37
CA ASN A 89 2.06 -12.08 14.11
C ASN A 89 2.38 -13.10 13.00
N ASP A 90 2.90 -14.27 13.37
CA ASP A 90 3.10 -15.39 12.45
C ASP A 90 3.96 -15.05 11.22
N CYS A 91 4.99 -14.23 11.40
CA CYS A 91 5.94 -13.92 10.34
C CYS A 91 7.10 -14.91 10.31
N TYR A 92 7.64 -15.12 9.12
CA TYR A 92 8.84 -15.90 8.86
C TYR A 92 9.99 -14.96 8.51
N LEU A 93 11.13 -15.06 9.22
CA LEU A 93 12.33 -14.28 8.91
C LEU A 93 13.17 -15.01 7.86
N ALA A 94 13.23 -14.44 6.67
CA ALA A 94 14.03 -14.99 5.59
C ALA A 94 15.53 -14.69 5.78
N SER A 95 16.36 -15.73 5.73
CA SER A 95 17.82 -15.60 5.70
C SER A 95 18.28 -14.93 4.39
N LYS A 96 19.53 -14.48 4.33
CA LYS A 96 20.07 -13.85 3.13
C LYS A 96 20.02 -14.77 1.91
N GLU A 97 20.32 -16.06 2.08
CA GLU A 97 20.25 -17.04 1.02
C GLU A 97 18.80 -17.23 0.52
N GLU A 98 17.83 -17.21 1.43
CA GLU A 98 16.41 -17.33 1.08
C GLU A 98 15.88 -16.07 0.37
N GLN A 99 16.37 -14.87 0.77
CA GLN A 99 16.07 -13.62 0.07
C GLN A 99 16.54 -13.68 -1.40
N ASP A 100 17.75 -14.18 -1.64
CA ASP A 100 18.32 -14.32 -2.97
C ASP A 100 17.47 -15.30 -3.82
N LYS A 101 17.12 -16.48 -3.27
CA LYS A 101 16.23 -17.46 -3.93
C LYS A 101 14.82 -16.91 -4.18
N LEU A 102 14.24 -16.18 -3.21
CA LEU A 102 12.95 -15.51 -3.38
C LEU A 102 13.03 -14.47 -4.51
N THR A 103 14.11 -13.71 -4.57
CA THR A 103 14.31 -12.72 -5.64
C THR A 103 14.32 -13.38 -7.00
N GLU A 104 15.02 -14.49 -7.18
CA GLU A 104 15.06 -15.24 -8.45
C GLU A 104 13.68 -15.79 -8.86
N VAL A 105 12.92 -16.31 -7.88
CA VAL A 105 11.59 -16.90 -8.15
C VAL A 105 10.54 -15.84 -8.41
N VAL A 106 10.56 -14.76 -7.61
CA VAL A 106 9.55 -13.68 -7.63
C VAL A 106 9.80 -12.70 -8.77
N LEU A 107 11.07 -12.40 -9.07
CA LEU A 107 11.47 -11.47 -10.12
C LEU A 107 12.19 -12.19 -11.27
N ALA A 108 11.53 -13.17 -11.85
CA ALA A 108 12.08 -13.98 -12.93
C ALA A 108 12.48 -13.14 -14.15
N GLY A 109 13.78 -13.07 -14.44
CA GLY A 109 14.31 -12.24 -15.53
C GLY A 109 14.08 -10.73 -15.31
N GLY A 110 14.08 -10.27 -14.07
CA GLY A 110 13.86 -8.85 -13.70
C GLY A 110 12.41 -8.39 -13.83
N LYS A 111 11.46 -9.31 -13.99
CA LYS A 111 10.02 -9.00 -14.06
C LYS A 111 9.25 -9.79 -13.03
N LEU A 112 8.20 -9.19 -12.50
CA LEU A 112 7.32 -9.83 -11.54
C LEU A 112 6.74 -11.15 -12.13
N ASN A 113 6.97 -12.24 -11.43
CA ASN A 113 6.46 -13.56 -11.80
C ASN A 113 4.97 -13.66 -11.44
N ARG A 114 4.11 -13.64 -12.44
CA ARG A 114 2.65 -13.72 -12.26
C ARG A 114 2.17 -14.95 -11.51
N LYS A 115 2.96 -16.04 -11.48
CA LYS A 115 2.61 -17.26 -10.72
C LYS A 115 2.72 -17.07 -9.21
N CYS A 116 3.48 -16.06 -8.76
CA CYS A 116 3.68 -15.73 -7.35
C CYS A 116 2.64 -14.70 -6.84
N VAL A 117 2.05 -13.90 -7.73
CA VAL A 117 1.07 -12.87 -7.37
C VAL A 117 -0.14 -13.47 -6.66
N GLY A 118 -0.48 -12.94 -5.48
CA GLY A 118 -1.60 -13.39 -4.64
C GLY A 118 -1.40 -14.74 -3.97
N ARG A 119 -0.19 -15.32 -4.04
CA ARG A 119 0.13 -16.55 -3.30
C ARG A 119 0.39 -16.24 -1.83
N ASP A 120 0.01 -17.17 -0.97
CA ASP A 120 0.33 -17.09 0.45
C ASP A 120 1.83 -17.31 0.72
N ALA A 121 2.29 -16.87 1.90
CA ALA A 121 3.69 -16.91 2.29
C ALA A 121 4.26 -18.35 2.26
N ARG A 122 3.50 -19.35 2.69
CA ARG A 122 3.94 -20.75 2.70
C ARG A 122 4.17 -21.30 1.30
N THR A 123 3.28 -20.96 0.38
CA THR A 123 3.44 -21.34 -1.04
C THR A 123 4.72 -20.74 -1.60
N LEU A 124 4.98 -19.45 -1.32
CA LEU A 124 6.22 -18.79 -1.78
C LEU A 124 7.47 -19.43 -1.18
N LEU A 125 7.46 -19.73 0.13
CA LEU A 125 8.55 -20.43 0.82
C LEU A 125 8.76 -21.84 0.25
N SER A 126 7.71 -22.56 -0.07
CA SER A 126 7.82 -23.89 -0.67
C SER A 126 8.47 -23.85 -2.06
N MET A 127 8.28 -22.78 -2.84
CA MET A 127 8.93 -22.61 -4.15
C MET A 127 10.45 -22.50 -4.07
N ILE A 128 10.98 -22.11 -2.90
CA ILE A 128 12.44 -22.04 -2.62
C ILE A 128 12.94 -23.20 -1.77
N GLY A 129 12.09 -24.23 -1.55
CA GLY A 129 12.45 -25.43 -0.81
C GLY A 129 12.34 -25.31 0.71
N VAL A 130 11.68 -24.28 1.24
CA VAL A 130 11.46 -24.08 2.68
C VAL A 130 10.09 -24.63 3.08
N ASN A 131 10.09 -25.54 4.06
CA ASN A 131 8.87 -26.08 4.64
C ASN A 131 8.50 -25.29 5.90
N ALA A 132 7.72 -24.23 5.72
CA ALA A 132 7.30 -23.35 6.81
C ALA A 132 6.09 -23.88 7.59
N PRO A 133 5.94 -23.54 8.90
CA PRO A 133 4.77 -23.86 9.70
C PRO A 133 3.45 -23.41 9.07
N ALA A 134 2.36 -24.08 9.44
CA ALA A 134 1.05 -23.84 8.82
C ALA A 134 0.45 -22.46 9.10
N ASN A 135 0.86 -21.84 10.20
CA ASN A 135 0.38 -20.52 10.63
C ASN A 135 1.10 -19.33 9.96
N ILE A 136 2.20 -19.56 9.23
CA ILE A 136 2.96 -18.45 8.63
C ILE A 136 2.10 -17.65 7.63
N ARG A 137 2.02 -16.34 7.88
CA ARG A 137 1.21 -15.40 7.12
C ARG A 137 2.05 -14.47 6.23
N CYS A 138 3.24 -14.07 6.70
CA CYS A 138 4.08 -13.09 6.02
C CYS A 138 5.55 -13.52 6.06
N ILE A 139 6.30 -13.21 5.01
CA ILE A 139 7.75 -13.36 4.96
C ILE A 139 8.34 -11.97 5.20
N ILE A 140 9.21 -11.83 6.20
CA ILE A 140 9.88 -10.57 6.50
C ILE A 140 11.40 -10.73 6.36
N PHE A 141 12.07 -9.64 6.04
CA PHE A 141 13.53 -9.55 6.04
C PHE A 141 13.99 -8.10 6.21
N GLU A 142 15.17 -7.89 6.80
CA GLU A 142 15.80 -6.58 6.82
C GLU A 142 16.76 -6.46 5.63
N GLY A 143 16.74 -5.32 4.95
CA GLY A 143 17.61 -5.05 3.80
C GLY A 143 17.70 -3.58 3.43
N PRO A 144 18.64 -3.23 2.54
CA PRO A 144 18.75 -1.86 2.02
C PRO A 144 17.53 -1.50 1.16
N LYS A 145 17.18 -0.22 1.11
CA LYS A 145 16.03 0.27 0.32
C LYS A 145 16.09 -0.10 -1.16
N GLU A 146 17.30 -0.29 -1.70
CA GLU A 146 17.53 -0.67 -3.10
C GLU A 146 17.29 -2.16 -3.36
N HIS A 147 16.99 -2.97 -2.33
CA HIS A 147 16.75 -4.40 -2.51
C HIS A 147 15.58 -4.64 -3.47
N PRO A 148 15.71 -5.51 -4.49
CA PRO A 148 14.68 -5.69 -5.52
C PRO A 148 13.29 -6.06 -4.98
N LEU A 149 13.22 -6.85 -3.90
CA LEU A 149 11.96 -7.21 -3.24
C LEU A 149 11.35 -6.06 -2.40
N ILE A 150 12.06 -4.97 -2.20
CA ILE A 150 11.59 -3.76 -1.51
C ILE A 150 11.12 -2.72 -2.53
N THR A 151 11.91 -2.53 -3.60
CA THR A 151 11.61 -1.51 -4.62
C THR A 151 10.52 -1.90 -5.60
N THR A 152 10.07 -3.16 -5.60
CA THR A 152 9.08 -3.67 -6.57
C THR A 152 7.74 -3.92 -5.90
N GLU A 153 6.65 -3.42 -6.47
CA GLU A 153 5.29 -3.81 -6.05
C GLU A 153 5.09 -5.31 -6.29
N LEU A 154 5.19 -6.12 -5.23
CA LEU A 154 5.20 -7.59 -5.35
C LEU A 154 3.80 -8.20 -5.43
N MET A 155 2.80 -7.59 -4.79
CA MET A 155 1.43 -8.14 -4.68
C MET A 155 1.40 -9.55 -4.08
N MET A 156 2.19 -9.77 -3.02
CA MET A 156 2.29 -11.00 -2.26
C MET A 156 2.85 -10.70 -0.86
N PRO A 157 2.63 -11.56 0.17
CA PRO A 157 2.99 -11.25 1.55
C PRO A 157 4.51 -11.44 1.82
N ILE A 158 5.32 -10.64 1.15
CA ILE A 158 6.75 -10.46 1.39
C ILE A 158 6.96 -9.00 1.76
N LEU A 159 7.50 -8.74 2.94
CA LEU A 159 7.64 -7.42 3.52
C LEU A 159 9.09 -7.14 3.88
N GLY A 160 9.74 -6.28 3.12
CA GLY A 160 11.09 -5.80 3.42
C GLY A 160 11.07 -4.71 4.47
N ILE A 161 12.04 -4.74 5.38
CA ILE A 161 12.19 -3.76 6.46
C ILE A 161 13.49 -3.00 6.21
N VAL A 162 13.38 -1.68 6.13
CA VAL A 162 14.50 -0.76 5.92
C VAL A 162 14.74 -0.01 7.22
N ARG A 163 15.97 -0.08 7.70
CA ARG A 163 16.41 0.62 8.92
C ARG A 163 16.85 2.03 8.60
N ALA A 164 16.11 3.01 9.10
CA ALA A 164 16.47 4.42 9.00
C ALA A 164 17.23 4.90 10.24
N LYS A 165 18.19 5.79 10.08
CA LYS A 165 18.98 6.32 11.20
C LYS A 165 18.15 7.16 12.17
N ASP A 166 17.20 7.94 11.63
CA ASP A 166 16.30 8.83 12.33
C ASP A 166 14.99 9.02 11.52
N PHE A 167 14.05 9.80 12.05
CA PHE A 167 12.77 10.02 11.38
C PHE A 167 12.90 10.77 10.04
N ASP A 168 13.85 11.70 9.92
CA ASP A 168 14.05 12.46 8.69
C ASP A 168 14.55 11.55 7.56
N ASP A 169 15.49 10.69 7.87
CA ASP A 169 15.97 9.64 6.96
C ASP A 169 14.85 8.64 6.61
N ALA A 170 14.00 8.29 7.57
CA ALA A 170 12.84 7.44 7.28
C ALA A 170 11.87 8.08 6.27
N VAL A 171 11.62 9.38 6.41
CA VAL A 171 10.78 10.13 5.44
C VAL A 171 11.42 10.15 4.06
N GLU A 172 12.72 10.45 3.96
CA GLU A 172 13.43 10.47 2.67
C GLU A 172 13.39 9.10 1.96
N GLN A 173 13.65 8.03 2.71
CA GLN A 173 13.62 6.67 2.17
C GLN A 173 12.21 6.26 1.74
N ALA A 174 11.19 6.56 2.53
CA ALA A 174 9.79 6.26 2.19
C ALA A 174 9.32 7.02 0.94
N VAL A 175 9.65 8.30 0.82
CA VAL A 175 9.34 9.10 -0.37
C VAL A 175 10.03 8.52 -1.62
N TRP A 176 11.28 8.07 -1.48
CA TRP A 176 12.00 7.42 -2.58
C TRP A 176 11.34 6.09 -2.99
N LEU A 177 10.91 5.28 -2.03
CA LEU A 177 10.28 3.96 -2.24
C LEU A 177 8.87 4.07 -2.85
N GLU A 178 8.16 5.14 -2.60
CA GLU A 178 6.82 5.39 -3.16
C GLU A 178 6.88 5.70 -4.67
N HIS A 179 8.07 5.98 -5.21
CA HIS A 179 8.34 6.21 -6.63
C HIS A 179 7.56 7.36 -7.28
N GLY A 180 6.98 8.27 -6.49
CA GLY A 180 6.14 9.35 -6.97
C GLY A 180 4.82 8.89 -7.59
N ASN A 181 4.36 7.69 -7.23
CA ASN A 181 3.03 7.18 -7.62
C ASN A 181 1.91 7.98 -6.99
N ARG A 182 2.15 8.58 -5.81
CA ARG A 182 1.19 9.35 -5.01
C ARG A 182 -0.09 8.57 -4.71
N HIS A 183 0.10 7.28 -4.50
CA HIS A 183 -0.99 6.34 -4.32
C HIS A 183 -1.42 6.25 -2.86
N SER A 184 -0.65 5.61 -2.03
CA SER A 184 -0.94 5.41 -0.61
C SER A 184 0.34 5.28 0.21
N ALA A 185 0.24 5.60 1.50
CA ALA A 185 1.30 5.50 2.46
C ALA A 185 0.74 5.30 3.87
N HIS A 186 1.58 4.82 4.78
CA HIS A 186 1.19 4.52 6.15
C HIS A 186 2.19 5.11 7.12
N ILE A 187 1.72 5.48 8.32
CA ILE A 187 2.58 5.93 9.42
C ILE A 187 2.08 5.42 10.75
N HIS A 188 2.99 4.88 11.54
CA HIS A 188 2.79 4.56 12.95
C HIS A 188 3.61 5.52 13.79
N SER A 189 2.91 6.44 14.46
CA SER A 189 3.49 7.54 15.24
C SER A 189 2.45 8.13 16.20
N LYS A 190 2.91 8.62 17.34
CA LYS A 190 2.12 9.47 18.26
C LYS A 190 2.57 10.93 18.21
N ASN A 191 3.62 11.25 17.45
CA ASN A 191 4.12 12.59 17.27
C ASN A 191 3.39 13.30 16.12
N VAL A 192 2.58 14.30 16.45
CA VAL A 192 1.78 15.05 15.46
C VAL A 192 2.65 15.81 14.45
N ASP A 193 3.81 16.29 14.87
CA ASP A 193 4.74 17.01 13.98
C ASP A 193 5.37 16.05 12.97
N ASN A 194 5.77 14.85 13.41
CA ASN A 194 6.26 13.79 12.53
C ASN A 194 5.19 13.38 11.51
N ILE A 195 3.97 13.14 11.97
CA ILE A 195 2.84 12.79 11.09
C ILE A 195 2.61 13.88 10.06
N THR A 196 2.62 15.15 10.47
CA THR A 196 2.43 16.30 9.59
C THR A 196 3.55 16.42 8.57
N LYS A 197 4.81 16.24 9.01
CA LYS A 197 5.98 16.29 8.13
C LYS A 197 5.91 15.20 7.07
N TYR A 198 5.64 13.96 7.49
CA TYR A 198 5.51 12.83 6.57
C TYR A 198 4.37 13.04 5.57
N ALA A 199 3.18 13.41 6.05
CA ALA A 199 2.01 13.63 5.20
C ALA A 199 2.28 14.66 4.08
N LYS A 200 3.00 15.74 4.40
CA LYS A 200 3.38 16.76 3.41
C LYS A 200 4.43 16.26 2.42
N ALA A 201 5.38 15.45 2.87
CA ALA A 201 6.46 14.96 2.04
C ALA A 201 6.01 13.87 1.06
N ILE A 202 5.22 12.92 1.53
CA ILE A 202 4.78 11.77 0.74
C ILE A 202 3.66 12.13 -0.26
N ASP A 203 2.78 13.06 0.08
CA ASP A 203 1.72 13.64 -0.77
C ASP A 203 0.90 12.58 -1.54
N THR A 204 0.47 11.54 -0.87
CA THR A 204 -0.32 10.44 -1.43
C THR A 204 -1.83 10.70 -1.33
N ALA A 205 -2.61 10.04 -2.20
CA ALA A 205 -4.08 10.12 -2.17
C ALA A 205 -4.66 9.50 -0.89
N ILE A 206 -3.96 8.51 -0.32
CA ILE A 206 -4.32 7.85 0.93
C ILE A 206 -3.15 7.94 1.88
N LEU A 207 -3.41 8.35 3.11
CA LEU A 207 -2.48 8.25 4.23
C LEU A 207 -3.20 7.61 5.42
N VAL A 208 -2.73 6.42 5.84
CA VAL A 208 -3.26 5.73 7.02
C VAL A 208 -2.33 5.98 8.20
N LYS A 209 -2.92 6.37 9.32
CA LYS A 209 -2.21 6.59 10.58
C LYS A 209 -2.62 5.55 11.62
N ASN A 210 -1.64 4.85 12.20
CA ASN A 210 -1.82 3.93 13.34
C ASN A 210 -2.92 2.87 13.12
N GLY A 211 -2.97 2.32 11.92
CA GLY A 211 -3.91 1.28 11.54
C GLY A 211 -3.43 0.50 10.31
N PRO A 212 -4.02 -0.66 10.04
CA PRO A 212 -3.71 -1.42 8.84
C PRO A 212 -4.23 -0.73 7.58
N SER A 213 -3.58 -0.98 6.45
CA SER A 213 -3.91 -0.35 5.17
C SER A 213 -5.38 -0.47 4.76
N TYR A 214 -6.03 -1.59 5.05
CA TYR A 214 -7.44 -1.80 4.71
C TYR A 214 -8.41 -0.86 5.46
N SER A 215 -7.96 -0.14 6.49
CA SER A 215 -8.73 0.94 7.12
C SER A 215 -9.07 2.03 6.11
N ALA A 216 -8.22 2.26 5.11
CA ALA A 216 -8.48 3.20 4.02
C ALA A 216 -9.60 2.73 3.07
N LEU A 217 -9.95 1.46 3.09
CA LEU A 217 -11.08 0.91 2.36
C LEU A 217 -12.40 0.99 3.14
N GLY A 218 -12.37 1.57 4.34
CA GLY A 218 -13.51 1.66 5.25
C GLY A 218 -13.70 0.45 6.16
N PHE A 219 -12.73 -0.48 6.20
CA PHE A 219 -12.78 -1.65 7.06
C PHE A 219 -12.00 -1.40 8.37
N GLY A 220 -12.72 -1.13 9.43
CA GLY A 220 -12.12 -0.81 10.75
C GLY A 220 -11.55 0.60 10.87
N GLY A 221 -11.77 1.46 9.87
CA GLY A 221 -11.37 2.88 9.87
C GLY A 221 -12.57 3.81 9.73
N GLU A 222 -12.31 5.12 9.74
CA GLU A 222 -13.32 6.13 9.49
C GLU A 222 -13.58 6.29 7.99
N GLY A 223 -14.83 6.55 7.63
CA GLY A 223 -15.24 6.82 6.26
C GLY A 223 -16.13 5.72 5.65
N TYR A 224 -16.33 5.81 4.35
CA TYR A 224 -17.18 4.88 3.60
C TYR A 224 -16.34 3.81 2.88
N CYS A 225 -16.93 2.62 2.70
CA CYS A 225 -16.27 1.55 1.97
C CYS A 225 -16.14 1.87 0.49
N THR A 226 -14.93 1.68 -0.05
CA THR A 226 -14.65 1.82 -1.48
C THR A 226 -13.43 1.01 -1.87
N PHE A 227 -13.44 0.47 -3.10
CA PHE A 227 -12.30 -0.21 -3.71
C PHE A 227 -11.80 0.49 -4.99
N THR A 228 -12.46 1.58 -5.40
CA THR A 228 -12.00 2.40 -6.51
C THR A 228 -11.09 3.49 -5.97
N ILE A 229 -9.80 3.26 -6.05
CA ILE A 229 -8.75 4.14 -5.53
C ILE A 229 -8.12 4.85 -6.72
N ALA A 230 -8.12 6.18 -6.70
CA ALA A 230 -7.46 6.98 -7.70
C ALA A 230 -6.11 7.48 -7.18
N SER A 231 -5.10 7.45 -8.04
CA SER A 231 -3.81 8.06 -7.82
C SER A 231 -3.59 9.21 -8.81
N ARG A 232 -2.85 10.25 -8.41
CA ARG A 232 -2.44 11.40 -9.24
C ARG A 232 -3.55 12.21 -9.93
N THR A 233 -4.74 11.68 -10.08
CA THR A 233 -5.85 12.36 -10.78
C THR A 233 -6.58 13.37 -9.89
N GLY A 234 -6.29 13.41 -8.60
CA GLY A 234 -6.99 14.20 -7.59
C GLY A 234 -8.42 13.72 -7.29
N GLU A 235 -8.87 12.65 -7.92
CA GLU A 235 -10.23 12.10 -7.73
C GLU A 235 -10.33 11.24 -6.45
N GLY A 236 -9.22 10.83 -5.85
CA GLY A 236 -9.15 10.10 -4.58
C GLY A 236 -10.04 8.86 -4.52
N LEU A 237 -10.48 8.52 -3.32
CA LEU A 237 -11.41 7.43 -3.06
C LEU A 237 -12.80 7.79 -3.61
N THR A 238 -13.39 6.92 -4.42
CA THR A 238 -14.69 7.15 -5.02
C THR A 238 -15.83 6.61 -4.17
N SER A 239 -17.01 7.18 -4.33
CA SER A 239 -18.27 6.70 -3.77
C SER A 239 -19.36 6.74 -4.83
N ALA A 240 -20.57 6.29 -4.50
CA ALA A 240 -21.70 6.36 -5.41
C ALA A 240 -21.93 7.79 -5.96
N SER A 241 -21.71 8.81 -5.13
CA SER A 241 -21.85 10.22 -5.55
C SER A 241 -20.83 10.65 -6.61
N THR A 242 -19.67 10.02 -6.69
CA THR A 242 -18.66 10.29 -7.72
C THR A 242 -19.16 10.00 -9.13
N PHE A 243 -20.04 9.02 -9.26
CA PHE A 243 -20.60 8.57 -10.53
C PHE A 243 -21.93 9.26 -10.87
N THR A 244 -22.40 10.21 -10.04
CA THR A 244 -23.62 10.96 -10.27
C THR A 244 -23.34 12.31 -10.91
N LYS A 245 -24.39 12.87 -11.52
CA LYS A 245 -24.35 14.22 -12.10
C LYS A 245 -24.82 15.23 -11.06
N ARG A 246 -24.00 16.19 -10.70
CA ARG A 246 -24.47 17.34 -9.91
C ARG A 246 -25.40 18.20 -10.75
N ARG A 247 -26.57 18.53 -10.17
CA ARG A 247 -27.55 19.44 -10.78
C ARG A 247 -27.89 20.55 -9.80
N ARG A 248 -27.81 21.79 -10.28
CA ARG A 248 -28.33 22.94 -9.54
C ARG A 248 -29.77 23.19 -10.00
N CYS A 249 -30.70 23.20 -9.07
CA CYS A 249 -32.07 23.63 -9.30
C CYS A 249 -32.29 24.94 -8.55
N VAL A 250 -32.66 25.97 -9.26
CA VAL A 250 -33.04 27.28 -8.69
C VAL A 250 -34.52 27.48 -8.95
N MET A 251 -35.24 27.76 -7.89
CA MET A 251 -36.69 28.06 -7.96
C MET A 251 -36.88 29.52 -7.58
N SER A 252 -37.63 30.24 -8.39
CA SER A 252 -38.16 31.56 -8.11
C SER A 252 -39.69 31.51 -8.26
N ASP A 253 -40.37 32.31 -7.48
CA ASP A 253 -41.83 32.29 -7.37
C ASP A 253 -42.42 30.97 -6.83
N SER A 254 -43.64 30.71 -7.06
CA SER A 254 -44.48 29.68 -6.42
C SER A 254 -44.24 28.23 -6.84
N LEU A 255 -43.12 27.88 -7.48
CA LEU A 255 -42.80 26.49 -7.76
C LEU A 255 -42.46 25.73 -6.46
N CYS A 256 -43.30 24.80 -6.08
CA CYS A 256 -43.12 23.92 -4.94
C CYS A 256 -42.93 22.47 -5.41
N ILE A 257 -41.74 21.89 -5.13
CA ILE A 257 -41.48 20.46 -5.33
C ILE A 257 -41.56 19.80 -3.95
N ARG A 258 -42.60 19.01 -3.72
CA ARG A 258 -42.79 18.22 -2.50
C ARG A 258 -42.32 16.80 -2.70
#